data_bc2efa0bed371152079d89bf77e5d6ac
#
_entry.id   bc2efa0bed371152079d89bf77e5d6ac
#
_cell.length_a   1.000
_cell.length_b   1.000
_cell.length_c   1.000
_cell.angle_alpha   90.00
_cell.angle_beta   90.00
_cell.angle_gamma   90.00
#
_symmetry.space_group_name_H-M   'P 1'
#
loop_
_entity.id
_entity.type
_entity.pdbx_description
1 polymer ?
#
loop_
_entity_poly.entity_id
_entity_poly.type
_entity_poly.pdbx_seq_one_letter_code
_entity_poly.pdbx_strand_id
1 'polypeptide(L)'
;MIDLKFLRENPEAVKENIKKKFQEEKLPLVDQVLALDAENRRTIQEAQDLRTARNALSKRVGMLMGQAKKDPSKLAEAEQAKAQVKANADRLAELEQEEDRLAGEIRRIMLVIPQIIDPSVPLGPDDSANVEVARFGAPLVPDYPIPYHTEIMECSEVPIRYRSSPSILYIMPSISVWLITPSTTLPWIMKGGMQ
;
A
#
# COMPACT_ATOMS: atom_id res chain seq x y z
N MET A 1 -4.32 6.82 6.87
CA MET A 1 -4.43 5.38 7.20
C MET A 1 -4.31 5.23 8.70
N ILE A 2 -5.17 4.45 9.34
CA ILE A 2 -5.10 4.16 10.77
C ILE A 2 -3.83 3.38 11.07
N ASP A 3 -3.20 3.62 12.23
CA ASP A 3 -2.07 2.82 12.67
C ASP A 3 -2.54 1.42 13.13
N LEU A 4 -1.82 0.38 12.70
CA LEU A 4 -2.11 -1.01 13.08
C LEU A 4 -2.00 -1.23 14.60
N LYS A 5 -1.08 -0.53 15.26
CA LYS A 5 -0.95 -0.57 16.72
C LYS A 5 -2.20 -0.02 17.39
N PHE A 6 -2.71 1.13 16.92
CA PHE A 6 -3.94 1.72 17.44
C PHE A 6 -5.14 0.79 17.25
N LEU A 7 -5.27 0.18 16.06
CA LEU A 7 -6.35 -0.77 15.76
C LEU A 7 -6.30 -1.98 16.71
N ARG A 8 -5.12 -2.46 17.04
CA ARG A 8 -4.91 -3.59 17.96
C ARG A 8 -5.30 -3.24 19.41
N GLU A 9 -4.95 -2.03 19.85
CA GLU A 9 -5.21 -1.56 21.22
C GLU A 9 -6.68 -1.14 21.40
N ASN A 10 -7.32 -0.61 20.35
CA ASN A 10 -8.64 -0.02 20.40
C ASN A 10 -9.55 -0.49 19.25
N PRO A 11 -9.81 -1.79 19.09
CA PRO A 11 -10.62 -2.30 17.99
C PRO A 11 -12.07 -1.79 18.03
N GLU A 12 -12.65 -1.67 19.22
CA GLU A 12 -14.02 -1.19 19.37
C GLU A 12 -14.18 0.28 18.97
N ALA A 13 -13.20 1.14 19.28
CA ALA A 13 -13.21 2.53 18.84
C ALA A 13 -13.18 2.65 17.30
N VAL A 14 -12.44 1.76 16.63
CA VAL A 14 -12.43 1.72 15.16
C VAL A 14 -13.77 1.20 14.62
N LYS A 15 -14.37 0.19 15.24
CA LYS A 15 -15.70 -0.31 14.84
C LYS A 15 -16.79 0.74 15.04
N GLU A 16 -16.76 1.49 16.14
CA GLU A 16 -17.68 2.61 16.38
C GLU A 16 -17.50 3.72 15.34
N ASN A 17 -16.25 4.03 14.98
CA ASN A 17 -15.96 5.01 13.94
C ASN A 17 -16.50 4.58 12.56
N ILE A 18 -16.43 3.31 12.22
CA ILE A 18 -17.00 2.74 11.00
C ILE A 18 -18.53 2.93 11.00
N LYS A 19 -19.21 2.66 12.14
CA LYS A 19 -20.65 2.90 12.29
C LYS A 19 -21.00 4.37 12.13
N LYS A 20 -20.23 5.28 12.76
CA LYS A 20 -20.40 6.74 12.63
C LYS A 20 -20.29 7.23 11.19
N LYS A 21 -19.57 6.49 10.33
CA LYS A 21 -19.42 6.77 8.89
C LYS A 21 -20.43 6.04 8.01
N PHE A 22 -21.42 5.36 8.60
CA PHE A 22 -22.44 4.59 7.86
C PHE A 22 -21.84 3.55 6.90
N GLN A 23 -20.74 2.89 7.31
CA GLN A 23 -20.01 1.91 6.49
C GLN A 23 -19.94 0.56 7.18
N GLU A 24 -21.05 0.09 7.71
CA GLU A 24 -21.13 -1.13 8.52
C GLU A 24 -20.64 -2.40 7.82
N GLU A 25 -20.67 -2.40 6.48
CA GLU A 25 -20.10 -3.46 5.65
C GLU A 25 -18.61 -3.70 5.90
N LYS A 26 -17.91 -2.71 6.46
CA LYS A 26 -16.48 -2.78 6.75
C LYS A 26 -16.15 -3.28 8.15
N LEU A 27 -17.14 -3.51 9.00
CA LEU A 27 -16.92 -4.04 10.35
C LEU A 27 -16.14 -5.36 10.38
N PRO A 28 -16.45 -6.36 9.52
CA PRO A 28 -15.70 -7.61 9.51
C PRO A 28 -14.22 -7.45 9.16
N LEU A 29 -13.86 -6.39 8.44
CA LEU A 29 -12.46 -6.14 8.04
C LEU A 29 -11.56 -5.87 9.26
N VAL A 30 -12.10 -5.28 10.32
CA VAL A 30 -11.34 -5.04 11.56
C VAL A 30 -10.92 -6.36 12.20
N ASP A 31 -11.86 -7.31 12.33
CA ASP A 31 -11.57 -8.62 12.91
C ASP A 31 -10.64 -9.43 12.02
N GLN A 32 -10.78 -9.32 10.70
CA GLN A 32 -9.89 -9.95 9.73
C GLN A 32 -8.45 -9.42 9.85
N VAL A 33 -8.26 -8.10 9.98
CA VAL A 33 -6.92 -7.53 10.18
C VAL A 33 -6.31 -8.00 11.48
N LEU A 34 -7.09 -8.07 12.56
CA LEU A 34 -6.58 -8.56 13.86
C LEU A 34 -6.13 -10.01 13.79
N ALA A 35 -6.87 -10.86 13.07
CA ALA A 35 -6.51 -12.26 12.87
C ALA A 35 -5.20 -12.38 12.04
N LEU A 36 -5.10 -11.66 10.92
CA LEU A 36 -3.91 -11.63 10.08
C LEU A 36 -2.69 -11.06 10.82
N ASP A 37 -2.87 -10.02 11.63
CA ASP A 37 -1.79 -9.46 12.46
C ASP A 37 -1.30 -10.46 13.51
N ALA A 38 -2.20 -11.21 14.12
CA ALA A 38 -1.82 -12.24 15.09
C ALA A 38 -1.02 -13.37 14.42
N GLU A 39 -1.40 -13.77 13.21
CA GLU A 39 -0.67 -14.74 12.39
C GLU A 39 0.69 -14.20 11.99
N ASN A 40 0.76 -13.00 11.45
CA ASN A 40 2.00 -12.34 11.05
C ASN A 40 3.01 -12.24 12.20
N ARG A 41 2.55 -11.88 13.40
CA ARG A 41 3.43 -11.84 14.57
C ARG A 41 3.97 -13.22 14.97
N ARG A 42 3.19 -14.28 14.80
CA ARG A 42 3.66 -15.66 15.03
C ARG A 42 4.72 -16.05 14.01
N THR A 43 4.50 -15.73 12.73
CA THR A 43 5.45 -15.97 11.65
C THR A 43 6.77 -15.24 11.89
N ILE A 44 6.72 -13.97 12.27
CA ILE A 44 7.90 -13.18 12.62
C ILE A 44 8.66 -13.79 13.81
N GLN A 45 7.94 -14.23 14.85
CA GLN A 45 8.56 -14.86 16.02
C GLN A 45 9.27 -16.16 15.64
N GLU A 46 8.60 -17.04 14.85
CA GLU A 46 9.19 -18.29 14.36
C GLU A 46 10.46 -18.00 13.52
N ALA A 47 10.39 -17.00 12.63
CA ALA A 47 11.54 -16.60 11.83
C ALA A 47 12.70 -16.11 12.68
N GLN A 48 12.44 -15.34 13.75
CA GLN A 48 13.48 -14.88 14.67
C GLN A 48 14.13 -16.04 15.45
N ASP A 49 13.31 -16.99 15.92
CA ASP A 49 13.80 -18.17 16.63
C ASP A 49 14.68 -19.03 15.72
N LEU A 50 14.27 -19.22 14.46
CA LEU A 50 15.07 -19.93 13.46
C LEU A 50 16.37 -19.19 13.11
N ARG A 51 16.35 -17.86 12.99
CA ARG A 51 17.57 -17.05 12.79
C ARG A 51 18.54 -17.22 13.95
N THR A 52 18.05 -17.24 15.17
CA THR A 52 18.85 -17.43 16.38
C THR A 52 19.43 -18.85 16.40
N ALA A 53 18.60 -19.88 16.14
CA ALA A 53 19.03 -21.28 16.05
C ALA A 53 20.08 -21.48 14.95
N ARG A 54 19.87 -20.91 13.75
CA ARG A 54 20.82 -20.95 12.64
C ARG A 54 22.17 -20.36 13.04
N ASN A 55 22.18 -19.21 13.72
CA ASN A 55 23.42 -18.57 14.16
C ASN A 55 24.17 -19.43 15.19
N ALA A 56 23.45 -20.06 16.13
CA ALA A 56 24.04 -20.99 17.11
C ALA A 56 24.61 -22.25 16.42
N LEU A 57 23.84 -22.83 15.50
CA LEU A 57 24.29 -24.01 14.73
C LEU A 57 25.50 -23.69 13.85
N SER A 58 25.52 -22.52 13.19
CA SER A 58 26.66 -22.10 12.38
C SER A 58 27.95 -21.96 13.19
N LYS A 59 27.85 -21.40 14.40
CA LYS A 59 28.99 -21.35 15.34
C LYS A 59 29.44 -22.77 15.73
N ARG A 60 28.48 -23.66 16.04
CA ARG A 60 28.78 -25.06 16.36
C ARG A 60 29.45 -25.78 15.20
N VAL A 61 28.97 -25.60 13.98
CA VAL A 61 29.61 -26.15 12.76
C VAL A 61 31.06 -25.69 12.65
N GLY A 62 31.32 -24.38 12.85
CA GLY A 62 32.69 -23.84 12.84
C GLY A 62 33.61 -24.49 13.87
N MET A 63 33.13 -24.70 15.09
CA MET A 63 33.87 -25.40 16.13
C MET A 63 34.14 -26.86 15.80
N LEU A 64 33.10 -27.58 15.35
CA LEU A 64 33.22 -29.00 14.99
C LEU A 64 34.16 -29.22 13.80
N MET A 65 34.10 -28.35 12.78
CA MET A 65 35.03 -28.39 11.65
C MET A 65 36.48 -28.13 12.05
N GLY A 66 36.69 -27.23 13.05
CA GLY A 66 38.05 -27.03 13.65
C GLY A 66 38.57 -28.26 14.39
N GLN A 67 37.68 -28.96 15.10
CA GLN A 67 38.02 -30.19 15.84
C GLN A 67 38.15 -31.41 14.94
N ALA A 68 37.36 -31.49 13.87
CA ALA A 68 37.40 -32.59 12.89
C ALA A 68 38.76 -32.75 12.16
N LYS A 69 39.57 -31.66 12.17
CA LYS A 69 40.97 -31.76 11.70
C LYS A 69 41.83 -32.62 12.58
N LYS A 70 41.44 -32.82 13.85
CA LYS A 70 42.17 -33.69 14.82
C LYS A 70 41.49 -35.03 15.03
N ASP A 71 40.13 -35.06 15.01
CA ASP A 71 39.31 -36.23 15.28
C ASP A 71 38.30 -36.45 14.13
N PRO A 72 38.53 -37.45 13.26
CA PRO A 72 37.64 -37.74 12.12
C PRO A 72 36.20 -38.10 12.50
N SER A 73 35.98 -38.62 13.74
CA SER A 73 34.65 -38.99 14.23
C SER A 73 33.68 -37.78 14.33
N LYS A 74 34.19 -36.56 14.47
CA LYS A 74 33.41 -35.33 14.56
C LYS A 74 32.95 -34.79 13.20
N LEU A 75 33.43 -35.39 12.12
CA LEU A 75 33.05 -34.98 10.77
C LEU A 75 31.57 -35.28 10.48
N ALA A 76 31.09 -36.43 10.93
CA ALA A 76 29.69 -36.81 10.80
C ALA A 76 28.74 -35.86 11.56
N GLU A 77 29.12 -35.44 12.79
CA GLU A 77 28.35 -34.47 13.56
C GLU A 77 28.32 -33.07 12.88
N ALA A 78 29.43 -32.67 12.27
CA ALA A 78 29.52 -31.43 11.54
C ALA A 78 28.66 -31.44 10.28
N GLU A 79 28.56 -32.55 9.58
CA GLU A 79 27.69 -32.72 8.41
C GLU A 79 26.21 -32.70 8.80
N GLN A 80 25.84 -33.35 9.90
CA GLN A 80 24.48 -33.31 10.43
C GLN A 80 24.09 -31.87 10.80
N ALA A 81 24.97 -31.12 11.48
CA ALA A 81 24.74 -29.73 11.83
C ALA A 81 24.62 -28.84 10.58
N LYS A 82 25.40 -29.07 9.53
CA LYS A 82 25.25 -28.38 8.22
C LYS A 82 23.91 -28.67 7.58
N ALA A 83 23.45 -29.91 7.60
CA ALA A 83 22.13 -30.28 7.07
C ALA A 83 21.01 -29.56 7.82
N GLN A 84 21.10 -29.44 9.15
CA GLN A 84 20.16 -28.68 9.97
C GLN A 84 20.18 -27.17 9.63
N VAL A 85 21.37 -26.58 9.44
CA VAL A 85 21.50 -25.17 9.02
C VAL A 85 20.81 -24.95 7.67
N LYS A 86 20.96 -25.88 6.72
CA LYS A 86 20.30 -25.80 5.41
C LYS A 86 18.79 -25.88 5.55
N ALA A 87 18.27 -26.89 6.28
CA ALA A 87 16.83 -27.03 6.52
C ALA A 87 16.22 -25.80 7.19
N ASN A 88 16.93 -25.21 8.19
CA ASN A 88 16.48 -23.97 8.82
C ASN A 88 16.51 -22.77 7.85
N ALA A 89 17.45 -22.74 6.89
CA ALA A 89 17.50 -21.69 5.88
C ALA A 89 16.34 -21.80 4.88
N ASP A 90 16.02 -23.03 4.45
CA ASP A 90 14.90 -23.28 3.55
C ASP A 90 13.56 -22.89 4.23
N ARG A 91 13.37 -23.30 5.49
CA ARG A 91 12.18 -22.92 6.27
C ARG A 91 12.10 -21.42 6.51
N LEU A 92 13.24 -20.76 6.75
CA LEU A 92 13.29 -19.31 6.92
C LEU A 92 12.84 -18.56 5.65
N ALA A 93 13.24 -19.06 4.47
CA ALA A 93 12.82 -18.47 3.20
C ALA A 93 11.30 -18.59 2.98
N GLU A 94 10.69 -19.71 3.39
CA GLU A 94 9.23 -19.89 3.36
C GLU A 94 8.53 -18.89 4.28
N LEU A 95 9.02 -18.72 5.52
CA LEU A 95 8.44 -17.80 6.49
C LEU A 95 8.58 -16.34 6.05
N GLU A 96 9.68 -15.95 5.40
CA GLU A 96 9.87 -14.62 4.86
C GLU A 96 8.86 -14.32 3.72
N GLN A 97 8.59 -15.28 2.86
CA GLN A 97 7.54 -15.14 1.83
C GLN A 97 6.15 -15.02 2.46
N GLU A 98 5.87 -15.79 3.50
CA GLU A 98 4.60 -15.73 4.21
C GLU A 98 4.41 -14.40 4.96
N GLU A 99 5.48 -13.87 5.57
CA GLU A 99 5.49 -12.55 6.19
C GLU A 99 5.15 -11.45 5.18
N ASP A 100 5.79 -11.47 4.00
CA ASP A 100 5.51 -10.51 2.93
C ASP A 100 4.06 -10.61 2.43
N ARG A 101 3.52 -11.83 2.30
CA ARG A 101 2.14 -12.08 1.90
C ARG A 101 1.16 -11.49 2.92
N LEU A 102 1.34 -11.82 4.20
CA LEU A 102 0.49 -11.36 5.30
C LEU A 102 0.55 -9.84 5.45
N ALA A 103 1.75 -9.26 5.39
CA ALA A 103 1.93 -7.81 5.44
C ALA A 103 1.22 -7.10 4.27
N GLY A 104 1.27 -7.68 3.07
CA GLY A 104 0.58 -7.19 1.89
C GLY A 104 -0.95 -7.22 2.04
N GLU A 105 -1.49 -8.29 2.58
CA GLU A 105 -2.93 -8.43 2.84
C GLU A 105 -3.40 -7.46 3.92
N ILE A 106 -2.70 -7.37 5.05
CA ILE A 106 -2.98 -6.40 6.12
C ILE A 106 -3.01 -4.99 5.55
N ARG A 107 -1.99 -4.61 4.78
CA ARG A 107 -1.93 -3.28 4.17
C ARG A 107 -3.10 -3.00 3.25
N ARG A 108 -3.51 -3.97 2.44
CA ARG A 108 -4.63 -3.84 1.51
C ARG A 108 -5.93 -3.56 2.26
N ILE A 109 -6.20 -4.30 3.33
CA ILE A 109 -7.42 -4.11 4.14
C ILE A 109 -7.36 -2.80 4.91
N MET A 110 -6.23 -2.45 5.50
CA MET A 110 -6.03 -1.20 6.24
C MET A 110 -6.25 0.05 5.38
N LEU A 111 -6.02 -0.01 4.06
CA LEU A 111 -6.32 1.08 3.13
C LEU A 111 -7.82 1.28 2.91
N VAL A 112 -8.64 0.25 3.13
CA VAL A 112 -10.11 0.31 2.98
C VAL A 112 -10.79 0.78 4.25
N ILE A 113 -10.17 0.57 5.42
CA ILE A 113 -10.72 1.00 6.71
C ILE A 113 -10.68 2.54 6.79
N PRO A 114 -11.82 3.19 7.09
CA PRO A 114 -11.89 4.64 7.13
C PRO A 114 -11.12 5.22 8.31
N GLN A 115 -10.57 6.42 8.14
CA GLN A 115 -9.91 7.19 9.20
C GLN A 115 -10.89 7.55 10.32
N ILE A 116 -10.36 7.74 11.53
CA ILE A 116 -11.14 8.18 12.68
C ILE A 116 -11.63 9.60 12.46
N ILE A 117 -12.91 9.83 12.76
CA ILE A 117 -13.54 11.16 12.74
C ILE A 117 -13.15 11.91 14.00
N ASP A 118 -12.80 13.19 13.86
CA ASP A 118 -12.65 14.06 15.02
C ASP A 118 -13.99 14.27 15.72
N PRO A 119 -14.03 14.29 17.06
CA PRO A 119 -15.26 14.47 17.82
C PRO A 119 -16.02 15.78 17.50
N SER A 120 -15.34 16.80 16.99
CA SER A 120 -15.95 18.09 16.61
C SER A 120 -16.73 18.04 15.30
N VAL A 121 -16.54 16.97 14.49
CA VAL A 121 -17.20 16.84 13.18
C VAL A 121 -18.64 16.38 13.38
N PRO A 122 -19.64 17.08 12.81
CA PRO A 122 -21.04 16.64 12.86
C PRO A 122 -21.21 15.31 12.12
N LEU A 123 -22.05 14.42 12.68
CA LEU A 123 -22.33 13.12 12.09
C LEU A 123 -23.57 13.24 11.21
N GLY A 124 -23.45 12.78 9.96
CA GLY A 124 -24.56 12.74 9.03
C GLY A 124 -24.29 11.83 7.84
N PRO A 125 -25.33 11.37 7.15
CA PRO A 125 -25.21 10.48 5.99
C PRO A 125 -24.68 11.19 4.75
N ASP A 126 -24.91 12.49 4.63
CA ASP A 126 -24.57 13.32 3.48
C ASP A 126 -24.22 14.76 3.88
N ASP A 127 -24.04 15.64 2.89
CA ASP A 127 -23.67 17.03 3.04
C ASP A 127 -24.79 17.90 3.66
N SER A 128 -26.04 17.45 3.69
CA SER A 128 -27.14 18.17 4.35
C SER A 128 -26.94 18.29 5.86
N ALA A 129 -26.15 17.42 6.46
CA ALA A 129 -25.80 17.44 7.86
C ALA A 129 -24.61 18.36 8.19
N ASN A 130 -23.98 18.99 7.19
CA ASN A 130 -22.86 19.89 7.40
C ASN A 130 -23.31 21.15 8.13
N VAL A 131 -22.51 21.58 9.11
CA VAL A 131 -22.75 22.79 9.90
C VAL A 131 -21.74 23.84 9.46
N GLU A 132 -22.24 25.03 9.08
CA GLU A 132 -21.36 26.16 8.77
C GLU A 132 -20.66 26.65 10.04
N VAL A 133 -19.34 26.53 10.09
CA VAL A 133 -18.53 26.92 11.26
C VAL A 133 -18.10 28.39 11.18
N ALA A 134 -17.77 28.85 9.99
CA ALA A 134 -17.36 30.25 9.78
C ALA A 134 -17.62 30.68 8.33
N ARG A 135 -17.98 31.97 8.17
CA ARG A 135 -18.17 32.59 6.85
C ARG A 135 -17.26 33.80 6.73
N PHE A 136 -16.47 33.83 5.65
CA PHE A 136 -15.57 34.93 5.35
C PHE A 136 -15.98 35.59 4.03
N GLY A 137 -16.38 36.90 4.11
CA GLY A 137 -16.84 37.65 2.98
C GLY A 137 -18.27 37.31 2.55
N ALA A 138 -18.74 38.03 1.53
CA ALA A 138 -20.01 37.74 0.86
C ALA A 138 -19.72 37.20 -0.54
N PRO A 139 -20.37 36.11 -0.97
CA PRO A 139 -20.21 35.63 -2.32
C PRO A 139 -20.74 36.63 -3.32
N LEU A 140 -20.00 36.85 -4.41
CA LEU A 140 -20.50 37.63 -5.54
C LEU A 140 -21.50 36.76 -6.29
N VAL A 141 -22.78 37.11 -6.24
CA VAL A 141 -23.82 36.43 -6.99
C VAL A 141 -24.14 37.32 -8.21
N PRO A 142 -23.74 36.97 -9.41
CA PRO A 142 -24.07 37.75 -10.62
C PRO A 142 -25.55 37.58 -11.00
N ASP A 143 -26.07 38.55 -11.76
CA ASP A 143 -27.45 38.54 -12.23
C ASP A 143 -27.72 37.57 -13.40
N TYR A 144 -26.69 36.85 -13.82
CA TYR A 144 -26.76 35.88 -14.90
C TYR A 144 -26.41 34.45 -14.38
N PRO A 145 -26.93 33.41 -15.04
CA PRO A 145 -26.58 32.03 -14.68
C PRO A 145 -25.10 31.76 -14.93
N ILE A 146 -24.41 31.30 -13.89
CA ILE A 146 -23.00 30.93 -13.99
C ILE A 146 -22.95 29.53 -14.61
N PRO A 147 -22.36 29.35 -15.80
CA PRO A 147 -22.22 28.03 -16.39
C PRO A 147 -21.22 27.18 -15.60
N TYR A 148 -21.42 25.88 -15.58
CA TYR A 148 -20.44 24.96 -15.00
C TYR A 148 -19.13 24.99 -15.77
N HIS A 149 -18.02 24.65 -15.10
CA HIS A 149 -16.71 24.62 -15.73
C HIS A 149 -16.65 23.70 -16.98
N THR A 150 -17.43 22.65 -17.02
CA THR A 150 -17.59 21.77 -18.19
C THR A 150 -18.21 22.50 -19.38
N GLU A 151 -19.24 23.29 -19.15
CA GLU A 151 -19.90 24.09 -20.19
C GLU A 151 -18.99 25.19 -20.72
N ILE A 152 -18.23 25.85 -19.81
CA ILE A 152 -17.22 26.85 -20.21
C ILE A 152 -16.13 26.22 -21.07
N MET A 153 -15.68 25.01 -20.72
CA MET A 153 -14.64 24.30 -21.47
C MET A 153 -15.12 23.85 -22.83
N GLU A 154 -16.37 23.40 -22.95
CA GLU A 154 -17.01 23.06 -24.23
C GLU A 154 -17.12 24.29 -25.15
N CYS A 155 -17.52 25.44 -24.61
CA CYS A 155 -17.63 26.70 -25.35
C CYS A 155 -16.28 27.30 -25.76
N SER A 156 -15.22 27.05 -25.00
CA SER A 156 -13.89 27.64 -25.25
C SER A 156 -12.99 26.86 -26.19
N GLU A 157 -13.42 25.71 -26.69
CA GLU A 157 -12.61 24.79 -27.53
C GLU A 157 -11.24 24.43 -26.92
N VAL A 158 -11.06 24.65 -25.61
CA VAL A 158 -9.81 24.33 -24.93
C VAL A 158 -9.71 22.84 -24.70
N PRO A 159 -8.71 22.16 -25.24
CA PRO A 159 -8.55 20.72 -25.00
C PRO A 159 -8.24 20.44 -23.54
N ILE A 160 -9.08 19.65 -22.88
CA ILE A 160 -8.85 19.19 -21.50
C ILE A 160 -7.68 18.22 -21.50
N ARG A 161 -6.53 18.66 -21.02
CA ARG A 161 -5.39 17.77 -20.79
C ARG A 161 -5.50 17.11 -19.44
N TYR A 162 -6.01 15.89 -19.39
CA TYR A 162 -5.85 15.05 -18.22
C TYR A 162 -4.43 14.48 -18.19
N ARG A 163 -3.62 14.91 -17.24
CA ARG A 163 -2.28 14.37 -17.00
C ARG A 163 -2.37 13.21 -16.00
N SER A 164 -2.85 12.07 -16.45
CA SER A 164 -2.76 10.84 -15.68
C SER A 164 -2.42 9.69 -16.61
N SER A 165 -1.16 9.27 -16.58
CA SER A 165 -0.62 8.10 -17.30
C SER A 165 -0.23 8.34 -18.78
N PRO A 166 0.65 7.53 -19.38
CA PRO A 166 1.31 7.84 -20.67
C PRO A 166 0.40 7.79 -21.92
N SER A 167 -0.90 7.76 -21.73
CA SER A 167 -1.88 7.85 -22.83
C SER A 167 -2.65 9.16 -22.69
N ILE A 168 -2.37 10.11 -23.55
CA ILE A 168 -3.11 11.38 -23.62
C ILE A 168 -4.41 11.09 -24.38
N LEU A 169 -5.52 11.03 -23.68
CA LEU A 169 -6.85 10.98 -24.28
C LEU A 169 -7.34 12.43 -24.51
N TYR A 170 -7.49 12.84 -25.75
CA TYR A 170 -8.13 14.10 -26.12
C TYR A 170 -9.63 13.83 -26.31
N ILE A 171 -10.47 14.44 -25.49
CA ILE A 171 -11.92 14.47 -25.75
C ILE A 171 -12.20 15.81 -26.42
N MET A 172 -12.50 15.78 -27.71
CA MET A 172 -13.02 16.94 -28.43
C MET A 172 -14.55 16.87 -28.44
N PRO A 173 -15.27 17.98 -28.21
CA PRO A 173 -16.74 18.01 -28.23
C PRO A 173 -17.29 18.16 -29.64
N SER A 174 -16.82 17.45 -30.62
CA SER A 174 -17.51 17.10 -31.88
C SER A 174 -16.69 16.13 -32.72
N ILE A 175 -17.06 14.88 -32.64
CA ILE A 175 -16.97 13.89 -33.72
C ILE A 175 -15.59 13.70 -34.38
N SER A 176 -14.52 13.47 -33.58
CA SER A 176 -13.38 12.70 -34.08
C SER A 176 -12.49 12.28 -32.95
N VAL A 177 -12.57 11.02 -32.54
CA VAL A 177 -11.58 10.41 -31.66
C VAL A 177 -10.33 10.16 -32.52
N TRP A 178 -9.30 10.96 -32.34
CA TRP A 178 -7.98 10.66 -32.90
C TRP A 178 -7.16 9.91 -31.87
N LEU A 179 -7.04 8.62 -32.07
CA LEU A 179 -6.07 7.79 -31.40
C LEU A 179 -4.69 8.10 -31.97
N ILE A 180 -3.90 8.90 -31.25
CA ILE A 180 -2.47 9.00 -31.56
C ILE A 180 -1.77 7.88 -30.79
N THR A 181 -1.49 6.79 -31.49
CA THR A 181 -0.56 5.76 -31.00
C THR A 181 0.86 6.36 -30.97
N PRO A 182 1.63 6.14 -29.91
CA PRO A 182 3.04 6.51 -29.90
C PRO A 182 3.85 5.49 -30.71
N SER A 183 3.88 5.63 -31.99
CA SER A 183 4.84 4.91 -32.80
C SER A 183 5.40 5.87 -33.82
N THR A 184 6.70 5.89 -33.81
CA THR A 184 7.65 6.49 -34.76
C THR A 184 8.31 7.78 -34.30
N THR A 185 9.49 7.58 -33.83
CA THR A 185 10.71 8.37 -34.00
C THR A 185 10.57 9.47 -35.05
N LEU A 186 10.50 10.72 -34.60
CA LEU A 186 10.82 11.87 -35.46
C LEU A 186 12.34 11.95 -35.57
N PRO A 187 12.90 11.86 -36.77
CA PRO A 187 14.33 12.16 -36.95
C PRO A 187 14.55 13.65 -36.76
N TRP A 188 15.50 13.99 -35.91
CA TRP A 188 16.08 15.30 -35.81
C TRP A 188 16.76 15.66 -37.16
N ILE A 189 16.11 16.47 -37.97
CA ILE A 189 16.81 17.13 -39.09
C ILE A 189 17.44 18.40 -38.54
N MET A 190 18.68 18.28 -38.17
CA MET A 190 19.59 19.42 -38.13
C MET A 190 19.77 19.93 -39.57
N LYS A 191 19.20 21.06 -39.91
CA LYS A 191 19.67 21.88 -41.01
C LYS A 191 20.45 23.05 -40.43
N GLY A 192 21.74 22.85 -40.34
CA GLY A 192 22.69 23.94 -40.39
C GLY A 192 22.66 24.51 -41.80
N GLY A 193 22.56 25.80 -41.91
CA GLY A 193 22.71 26.55 -43.14
C GLY A 193 23.34 27.90 -42.83
N MET A 194 24.64 27.98 -43.12
CA MET A 194 25.34 29.22 -43.26
C MET A 194 24.70 30.10 -44.36
N GLN A 195 24.48 31.32 -44.10
CA GLN A 195 25.12 32.52 -44.67
C GLN A 195 24.50 33.75 -44.06
#